data_d6528dcffb706d1fe7d7aae50707466a
#
_entry.id   d6528dcffb706d1fe7d7aae50707466a
#
_cell.length_a   1.000
_cell.length_b   1.000
_cell.length_c   1.000
_cell.angle_alpha   90.00
_cell.angle_beta   90.00
_cell.angle_gamma   90.00
#
_symmetry.space_group_name_H-M   'P 1'
#
loop_
_entity.id
_entity.type
_entity.pdbx_description
1 polymer ?
#
loop_
_entity_poly.entity_id
_entity_poly.type
_entity_poly.pdbx_seq_one_letter_code
_entity_poly.pdbx_strand_id
1 'polypeptide(L)'
;VFDPFLTRGFDYYTRIVFEVFDTNPENPRAIFGGGRYDDLIAAFSGQKVEAFGFGMGDVTTRDFLETHNLLPKLSSTTDLYICVAPETDMEEVYKVADELRDKGVNVAVDITGKKLGDQLKSLDKRNIPFVMTVGTTELESRKFTVSNTETREEKQGDLEEICRVCAK
;
A
#
# COMPACT_ATOMS: atom_id res chain seq x y z
N VAL A 1 4.14 34.97 3.73
CA VAL A 1 5.29 35.78 4.17
C VAL A 1 6.27 35.85 3.00
N PHE A 2 6.81 37.05 2.74
CA PHE A 2 7.89 37.22 1.77
C PHE A 2 9.24 37.11 2.49
N ASP A 3 10.07 36.15 2.02
CA ASP A 3 11.41 35.95 2.55
C ASP A 3 12.41 36.06 1.39
N PRO A 4 13.25 37.12 1.32
CA PRO A 4 14.23 37.30 0.27
C PRO A 4 15.42 36.32 0.37
N PHE A 5 15.57 35.60 1.47
CA PHE A 5 16.65 34.63 1.69
C PHE A 5 16.23 33.20 1.42
N LEU A 6 14.97 32.96 1.08
CA LEU A 6 14.52 31.61 0.73
C LEU A 6 15.27 31.09 -0.49
N THR A 7 15.95 29.98 -0.31
CA THR A 7 16.67 29.26 -1.37
C THR A 7 16.18 27.83 -1.47
N ARG A 8 16.21 27.28 -2.69
CA ARG A 8 15.89 25.86 -2.97
C ARG A 8 17.14 25.17 -3.48
N GLY A 9 17.28 23.89 -3.19
CA GLY A 9 18.45 23.09 -3.56
C GLY A 9 18.60 22.73 -5.06
N PHE A 10 17.82 23.38 -5.94
CA PHE A 10 17.87 23.13 -7.37
C PHE A 10 18.13 24.42 -8.15
N ASP A 11 19.10 24.39 -9.04
CA ASP A 11 19.58 25.56 -9.80
C ASP A 11 18.70 25.92 -11.00
N TYR A 12 17.68 25.14 -11.30
CA TYR A 12 16.80 25.38 -12.45
C TYR A 12 15.70 26.41 -12.20
N TYR A 13 15.50 26.87 -10.96
CA TYR A 13 14.55 27.93 -10.68
C TYR A 13 15.05 29.27 -11.20
N THR A 14 14.20 29.95 -11.95
CA THR A 14 14.59 31.21 -12.65
C THR A 14 14.02 32.48 -12.04
N ARG A 15 13.00 32.37 -11.19
CA ARG A 15 12.30 33.55 -10.61
C ARG A 15 11.78 33.27 -9.21
N ILE A 16 10.48 33.05 -9.06
CA ILE A 16 9.82 32.84 -7.77
C ILE A 16 10.05 31.43 -7.32
N VAL A 17 10.47 31.29 -6.06
CA VAL A 17 10.48 30.02 -5.31
C VAL A 17 9.56 30.17 -4.10
N PHE A 18 9.04 29.08 -3.62
CA PHE A 18 8.19 29.04 -2.42
C PHE A 18 8.39 27.77 -1.62
N GLU A 19 8.10 27.85 -0.35
CA GLU A 19 7.97 26.70 0.56
C GLU A 19 6.72 26.88 1.41
N VAL A 20 6.08 25.76 1.72
CA VAL A 20 4.89 25.70 2.56
C VAL A 20 5.21 24.90 3.80
N PHE A 21 5.01 25.53 4.94
CA PHE A 21 5.26 24.97 6.25
C PHE A 21 3.95 24.82 7.02
N ASP A 22 3.93 23.84 7.93
CA ASP A 22 2.93 23.84 8.98
C ASP A 22 3.16 25.01 9.96
N THR A 23 2.10 25.49 10.54
CA THR A 23 2.20 26.47 11.63
C THR A 23 2.45 25.82 12.99
N ASN A 24 2.29 24.49 13.08
CA ASN A 24 2.61 23.74 14.29
C ASN A 24 4.15 23.60 14.43
N PRO A 25 4.73 24.02 15.57
CA PRO A 25 6.18 23.96 15.79
C PRO A 25 6.74 22.54 15.85
N GLU A 26 5.90 21.52 16.02
CA GLU A 26 6.32 20.12 15.95
C GLU A 26 6.71 19.68 14.53
N ASN A 27 6.24 20.42 13.51
CA ASN A 27 6.53 20.19 12.09
C ASN A 27 7.42 21.29 11.49
N PRO A 28 8.70 21.37 11.86
CA PRO A 28 9.57 22.47 11.44
C PRO A 28 10.02 22.39 9.97
N ARG A 29 9.76 21.26 9.29
CA ARG A 29 10.16 21.04 7.90
C ARG A 29 9.08 21.47 6.92
N ALA A 30 9.50 21.97 5.76
CA ALA A 30 8.56 22.26 4.68
C ALA A 30 7.81 20.99 4.25
N ILE A 31 6.49 21.08 4.12
CA ILE A 31 5.63 20.01 3.63
C ILE A 31 5.85 19.85 2.12
N PHE A 32 5.89 20.96 1.41
CA PHE A 32 6.19 21.00 -0.02
C PHE A 32 6.78 22.35 -0.40
N GLY A 33 7.41 22.39 -1.57
CA GLY A 33 7.93 23.63 -2.10
C GLY A 33 8.31 23.50 -3.57
N GLY A 34 8.41 24.61 -4.22
CA GLY A 34 8.62 24.67 -5.65
C GLY A 34 8.97 26.05 -6.16
N GLY A 35 8.75 26.26 -7.44
CA GLY A 35 8.99 27.55 -8.06
C GLY A 35 8.78 27.52 -9.56
N ARG A 36 9.05 28.66 -10.18
CA ARG A 36 9.03 28.85 -11.63
C ARG A 36 10.38 28.46 -12.22
N TYR A 37 10.34 27.81 -13.35
CA TYR A 37 11.51 27.48 -14.17
C TYR A 37 11.18 27.67 -15.66
N ASP A 38 12.04 28.42 -16.35
CA ASP A 38 11.81 28.82 -17.74
C ASP A 38 12.72 28.04 -18.71
N ASP A 39 13.84 27.52 -18.22
CA ASP A 39 14.89 26.93 -19.06
C ASP A 39 15.07 25.42 -18.87
N LEU A 40 14.40 24.80 -17.88
CA LEU A 40 14.58 23.38 -17.59
C LEU A 40 14.22 22.49 -18.79
N ILE A 41 13.11 22.77 -19.46
CA ILE A 41 12.65 21.99 -20.60
C ILE A 41 13.58 22.20 -21.80
N ALA A 42 14.16 23.39 -21.95
CA ALA A 42 15.11 23.69 -23.03
C ALA A 42 16.37 22.83 -22.95
N ALA A 43 16.79 22.42 -21.78
CA ALA A 43 17.94 21.52 -21.58
C ALA A 43 17.74 20.14 -22.23
N PHE A 44 16.50 19.72 -22.41
CA PHE A 44 16.14 18.40 -22.99
C PHE A 44 15.61 18.50 -24.42
N SER A 45 14.86 19.55 -24.74
CA SER A 45 14.14 19.67 -26.02
C SER A 45 14.65 20.79 -26.93
N GLY A 46 15.54 21.63 -26.42
CA GLY A 46 15.98 22.84 -27.10
C GLY A 46 14.93 23.97 -27.16
N GLN A 47 13.73 23.75 -26.69
CA GLN A 47 12.64 24.75 -26.68
C GLN A 47 12.44 25.32 -25.30
N LYS A 48 12.41 26.66 -25.18
CA LYS A 48 12.06 27.31 -23.91
C LYS A 48 10.56 27.18 -23.66
N VAL A 49 10.22 26.62 -22.52
CA VAL A 49 8.85 26.52 -22.04
C VAL A 49 8.81 26.99 -20.58
N GLU A 50 8.09 28.07 -20.35
CA GLU A 50 7.85 28.55 -19.00
C GLU A 50 6.97 27.57 -18.24
N ALA A 51 7.45 27.12 -17.08
CA ALA A 51 6.72 26.16 -16.27
C ALA A 51 6.83 26.50 -14.78
N PHE A 52 5.90 25.97 -14.03
CA PHE A 52 5.83 26.09 -12.60
C PHE A 52 5.55 24.70 -12.00
N GLY A 53 6.27 24.33 -10.96
CA GLY A 53 6.10 23.02 -10.35
C GLY A 53 6.50 23.02 -8.88
N PHE A 54 6.14 21.94 -8.21
CA PHE A 54 6.52 21.70 -6.83
C PHE A 54 6.78 20.23 -6.56
N GLY A 55 7.57 19.97 -5.53
CA GLY A 55 7.76 18.63 -4.96
C GLY A 55 7.19 18.57 -3.55
N MET A 56 6.43 17.53 -3.25
CA MET A 56 5.82 17.30 -1.95
C MET A 56 6.44 16.06 -1.31
N GLY A 57 6.84 16.17 -0.04
CA GLY A 57 7.40 15.06 0.72
C GLY A 57 6.30 14.19 1.31
N ASP A 58 6.35 12.89 1.10
CA ASP A 58 5.43 11.91 1.68
C ASP A 58 5.57 11.84 3.22
N VAL A 59 6.80 11.84 3.72
CA VAL A 59 7.09 11.82 5.16
C VAL A 59 6.58 13.08 5.84
N THR A 60 6.90 14.27 5.31
CA THR A 60 6.45 15.55 5.90
C THR A 60 4.96 15.74 5.81
N THR A 61 4.32 15.22 4.75
CA THR A 61 2.86 15.18 4.64
C THR A 61 2.25 14.27 5.69
N ARG A 62 2.83 13.11 5.92
CA ARG A 62 2.39 12.19 6.97
C ARG A 62 2.52 12.82 8.35
N ASP A 63 3.66 13.41 8.67
CA ASP A 63 3.90 14.10 9.93
C ASP A 63 2.82 15.17 10.18
N PHE A 64 2.49 15.97 9.14
CA PHE A 64 1.39 16.95 9.18
C PHE A 64 0.05 16.29 9.50
N LEU A 65 -0.32 15.22 8.80
CA LEU A 65 -1.59 14.54 9.00
C LEU A 65 -1.69 13.91 10.40
N GLU A 66 -0.59 13.35 10.91
CA GLU A 66 -0.54 12.77 12.26
C GLU A 66 -0.71 13.86 13.33
N THR A 67 0.04 14.95 13.25
CA THR A 67 0.00 16.07 14.22
C THR A 67 -1.38 16.71 14.30
N HIS A 68 -2.07 16.79 13.16
CA HIS A 68 -3.41 17.38 13.09
C HIS A 68 -4.55 16.34 13.24
N ASN A 69 -4.24 15.07 13.56
CA ASN A 69 -5.22 13.99 13.67
C ASN A 69 -6.06 13.77 12.39
N LEU A 70 -5.47 14.04 11.23
CA LEU A 70 -6.09 13.91 9.91
C LEU A 70 -5.67 12.63 9.17
N LEU A 71 -4.77 11.82 9.77
CA LEU A 71 -4.29 10.59 9.13
C LEU A 71 -5.46 9.61 8.96
N PRO A 72 -5.79 9.20 7.73
CA PRO A 72 -6.88 8.26 7.52
C PRO A 72 -6.53 6.89 8.09
N LYS A 73 -7.51 6.23 8.69
CA LYS A 73 -7.38 4.82 9.05
C LYS A 73 -7.48 3.99 7.78
N LEU A 74 -6.33 3.56 7.28
CA LEU A 74 -6.27 2.70 6.10
C LEU A 74 -6.58 1.27 6.51
N SER A 75 -7.63 0.70 5.94
CA SER A 75 -7.89 -0.74 5.97
C SER A 75 -7.20 -1.43 4.81
N SER A 76 -6.87 -2.69 4.96
CA SER A 76 -6.43 -3.50 3.82
C SER A 76 -7.54 -3.58 2.77
N THR A 77 -7.16 -3.47 1.50
CA THR A 77 -8.05 -3.80 0.39
C THR A 77 -8.15 -5.31 0.14
N THR A 78 -7.26 -6.09 0.74
CA THR A 78 -7.27 -7.55 0.69
C THR A 78 -8.25 -8.09 1.73
N ASP A 79 -9.17 -8.93 1.31
CA ASP A 79 -10.14 -9.59 2.18
C ASP A 79 -9.58 -10.90 2.73
N LEU A 80 -8.88 -11.66 1.91
CA LEU A 80 -8.33 -12.97 2.24
C LEU A 80 -6.85 -13.07 1.86
N TYR A 81 -6.03 -13.58 2.77
CA TYR A 81 -4.64 -13.93 2.49
C TYR A 81 -4.47 -15.45 2.45
N ILE A 82 -3.90 -15.97 1.38
CA ILE A 82 -3.58 -17.37 1.25
C ILE A 82 -2.12 -17.60 1.64
N CYS A 83 -1.91 -18.31 2.76
CA CYS A 83 -0.63 -18.89 3.14
C CYS A 83 -0.45 -20.21 2.41
N VAL A 84 0.72 -20.43 1.84
CA VAL A 84 1.01 -21.63 1.05
C VAL A 84 1.90 -22.57 1.85
N ALA A 85 1.45 -23.82 2.00
CA ALA A 85 2.23 -24.86 2.66
C ALA A 85 3.47 -25.25 1.80
N PRO A 86 4.55 -25.74 2.42
CA PRO A 86 5.70 -26.23 1.66
C PRO A 86 5.31 -27.31 0.64
N GLU A 87 6.04 -27.34 -0.48
CA GLU A 87 5.85 -28.34 -1.56
C GLU A 87 4.48 -28.33 -2.25
N THR A 88 3.69 -27.27 -2.03
CA THR A 88 2.39 -27.10 -2.71
C THR A 88 2.58 -26.55 -4.11
N ASP A 89 1.84 -27.07 -5.08
CA ASP A 89 1.84 -26.57 -6.44
C ASP A 89 1.23 -25.16 -6.51
N MET A 90 2.05 -24.18 -6.83
CA MET A 90 1.66 -22.77 -6.93
C MET A 90 0.65 -22.50 -8.03
N GLU A 91 0.69 -23.29 -9.14
CA GLU A 91 -0.28 -23.12 -10.23
C GLU A 91 -1.69 -23.46 -9.74
N GLU A 92 -1.84 -24.55 -8.99
CA GLU A 92 -3.13 -24.92 -8.39
C GLU A 92 -3.59 -23.92 -7.32
N VAL A 93 -2.66 -23.37 -6.53
CA VAL A 93 -2.98 -22.30 -5.57
C VAL A 93 -3.50 -21.06 -6.28
N TYR A 94 -2.90 -20.67 -7.41
CA TYR A 94 -3.39 -19.52 -8.19
C TYR A 94 -4.77 -19.78 -8.79
N LYS A 95 -5.07 -20.99 -9.24
CA LYS A 95 -6.43 -21.34 -9.70
C LYS A 95 -7.47 -21.16 -8.59
N VAL A 96 -7.15 -21.59 -7.38
CA VAL A 96 -8.02 -21.36 -6.21
C VAL A 96 -8.19 -19.86 -5.92
N ALA A 97 -7.10 -19.09 -5.98
CA ALA A 97 -7.17 -17.66 -5.76
C ALA A 97 -8.01 -16.96 -6.83
N ASP A 98 -7.90 -17.36 -8.10
CA ASP A 98 -8.65 -16.78 -9.21
C ASP A 98 -10.14 -17.14 -9.13
N GLU A 99 -10.50 -18.36 -8.74
CA GLU A 99 -11.88 -18.74 -8.47
C GLU A 99 -12.54 -17.88 -7.39
N LEU A 100 -11.79 -17.50 -6.34
CA LEU A 100 -12.28 -16.60 -5.28
C LEU A 100 -12.38 -15.15 -5.77
N ARG A 101 -11.41 -14.68 -6.57
CA ARG A 101 -11.41 -13.33 -7.17
C ARG A 101 -12.57 -13.15 -8.13
N ASP A 102 -12.88 -14.16 -8.95
CA ASP A 102 -14.02 -14.15 -9.87
C ASP A 102 -15.36 -14.02 -9.12
N LYS A 103 -15.39 -14.46 -7.86
CA LYS A 103 -16.54 -14.30 -6.95
C LYS A 103 -16.51 -13.00 -6.13
N GLY A 104 -15.55 -12.11 -6.40
CA GLY A 104 -15.49 -10.77 -5.79
C GLY A 104 -14.70 -10.68 -4.48
N VAL A 105 -13.95 -11.70 -4.08
CA VAL A 105 -13.07 -11.66 -2.92
C VAL A 105 -11.70 -11.11 -3.33
N ASN A 106 -11.19 -10.10 -2.64
CA ASN A 106 -9.84 -9.58 -2.91
C ASN A 106 -8.80 -10.48 -2.23
N VAL A 107 -8.16 -11.33 -3.01
CA VAL A 107 -7.23 -12.35 -2.53
C VAL A 107 -5.79 -11.97 -2.80
N ALA A 108 -4.95 -12.02 -1.75
CA ALA A 108 -3.49 -12.03 -1.86
C ALA A 108 -2.94 -13.43 -1.56
N VAL A 109 -1.92 -13.85 -2.30
CA VAL A 109 -1.26 -15.14 -2.12
C VAL A 109 0.17 -14.91 -1.64
N ASP A 110 0.64 -15.70 -0.68
CA ASP A 110 2.05 -15.67 -0.27
C ASP A 110 2.93 -16.28 -1.35
N ILE A 111 3.88 -15.50 -1.83
CA ILE A 111 4.86 -15.89 -2.85
C ILE A 111 6.28 -15.97 -2.28
N THR A 112 6.43 -15.83 -0.96
CA THR A 112 7.76 -15.67 -0.35
C THR A 112 8.50 -16.98 -0.16
N GLY A 113 7.82 -18.12 -0.24
CA GLY A 113 8.40 -19.44 0.02
C GLY A 113 8.83 -19.66 1.48
N LYS A 114 8.44 -18.78 2.40
CA LYS A 114 8.76 -18.88 3.84
C LYS A 114 7.95 -20.00 4.49
N LYS A 115 8.38 -20.42 5.68
CA LYS A 115 7.61 -21.34 6.52
C LYS A 115 6.26 -20.72 6.90
N LEU A 116 5.21 -21.52 7.01
CA LEU A 116 3.85 -21.07 7.36
C LEU A 116 3.81 -20.13 8.57
N GLY A 117 4.54 -20.45 9.64
CA GLY A 117 4.59 -19.60 10.82
C GLY A 117 5.12 -18.17 10.57
N ASP A 118 6.04 -18.02 9.61
CA ASP A 118 6.58 -16.71 9.23
C ASP A 118 5.64 -15.96 8.29
N GLN A 119 4.93 -16.69 7.42
CA GLN A 119 3.87 -16.12 6.58
C GLN A 119 2.76 -15.54 7.48
N LEU A 120 2.27 -16.32 8.46
CA LEU A 120 1.23 -15.90 9.41
C LEU A 120 1.65 -14.69 10.24
N LYS A 121 2.88 -14.67 10.77
CA LYS A 121 3.41 -13.50 11.52
C LYS A 121 3.44 -12.22 10.67
N SER A 122 3.60 -12.34 9.36
CA SER A 122 3.61 -11.19 8.46
C SER A 122 2.23 -10.51 8.36
N LEU A 123 1.16 -11.21 8.70
CA LEU A 123 -0.22 -10.71 8.61
C LEU A 123 -0.57 -9.74 9.73
N ASP A 124 0.03 -9.88 10.91
CA ASP A 124 -0.26 -9.03 12.08
C ASP A 124 -0.13 -7.53 11.79
N LYS A 125 0.72 -7.18 10.80
CA LYS A 125 0.96 -5.79 10.38
C LYS A 125 0.11 -5.33 9.20
N ARG A 126 -0.65 -6.21 8.58
CA ARG A 126 -1.34 -5.94 7.30
C ARG A 126 -2.83 -5.67 7.47
N ASN A 127 -3.41 -5.92 8.64
CA ASN A 127 -4.85 -5.76 8.92
C ASN A 127 -5.75 -6.46 7.89
N ILE A 128 -5.36 -7.68 7.47
CA ILE A 128 -6.17 -8.50 6.56
C ILE A 128 -7.13 -9.32 7.41
N PRO A 129 -8.44 -9.26 7.16
CA PRO A 129 -9.43 -9.86 8.06
C PRO A 129 -9.45 -11.39 8.06
N PHE A 130 -9.10 -12.02 6.92
CA PHE A 130 -9.15 -13.46 6.81
C PHE A 130 -7.84 -14.05 6.29
N VAL A 131 -7.52 -15.25 6.79
CA VAL A 131 -6.38 -16.05 6.33
C VAL A 131 -6.82 -17.49 6.06
N MET A 132 -6.29 -18.08 5.01
CA MET A 132 -6.50 -19.46 4.63
C MET A 132 -5.14 -20.10 4.37
N THR A 133 -4.93 -21.31 4.86
CA THR A 133 -3.74 -22.11 4.50
C THR A 133 -4.13 -23.09 3.40
N VAL A 134 -3.33 -23.13 2.36
CA VAL A 134 -3.51 -24.07 1.24
C VAL A 134 -2.29 -24.95 1.11
N GLY A 135 -2.50 -26.24 1.19
CA GLY A 135 -1.54 -27.28 0.92
C GLY A 135 -2.11 -28.33 -0.03
N THR A 136 -1.36 -29.40 -0.27
CA THR A 136 -1.77 -30.48 -1.16
C THR A 136 -3.10 -31.11 -0.72
N THR A 137 -3.30 -31.30 0.58
CA THR A 137 -4.54 -31.90 1.13
C THR A 137 -5.77 -31.04 0.84
N GLU A 138 -5.67 -29.72 0.99
CA GLU A 138 -6.75 -28.78 0.71
C GLU A 138 -7.07 -28.74 -0.78
N LEU A 139 -6.05 -28.79 -1.63
CA LEU A 139 -6.22 -28.82 -3.10
C LEU A 139 -6.92 -30.10 -3.55
N GLU A 140 -6.49 -31.27 -3.04
CA GLU A 140 -7.09 -32.57 -3.38
C GLU A 140 -8.53 -32.73 -2.88
N SER A 141 -8.77 -32.34 -1.64
CA SER A 141 -10.09 -32.47 -1.02
C SER A 141 -11.09 -31.37 -1.43
N ARG A 142 -10.59 -30.25 -1.96
CA ARG A 142 -11.37 -29.02 -2.22
C ARG A 142 -12.11 -28.53 -0.98
N LYS A 143 -11.57 -28.83 0.20
CA LYS A 143 -12.05 -28.33 1.50
C LYS A 143 -10.99 -27.40 2.10
N PHE A 144 -11.39 -26.18 2.38
CA PHE A 144 -10.51 -25.13 2.84
C PHE A 144 -10.97 -24.64 4.22
N THR A 145 -10.01 -24.25 5.06
CA THR A 145 -10.30 -23.65 6.35
C THR A 145 -9.86 -22.19 6.31
N VAL A 146 -10.79 -21.28 6.54
CA VAL A 146 -10.53 -19.84 6.70
C VAL A 146 -10.62 -19.47 8.17
N SER A 147 -9.64 -18.69 8.63
CA SER A 147 -9.61 -18.16 9.99
C SER A 147 -9.75 -16.63 9.95
N ASN A 148 -10.60 -16.09 10.82
CA ASN A 148 -10.64 -14.65 11.06
C ASN A 148 -9.41 -14.25 11.88
N THR A 149 -8.65 -13.27 11.41
CA THR A 149 -7.37 -12.88 12.05
C THR A 149 -7.57 -12.17 13.40
N GLU A 150 -8.71 -11.54 13.62
CA GLU A 150 -9.04 -10.82 14.84
C GLU A 150 -9.71 -11.73 15.89
N THR A 151 -10.82 -12.40 15.51
CA THR A 151 -11.61 -13.23 16.43
C THR A 151 -11.04 -14.63 16.61
N ARG A 152 -10.15 -15.08 15.70
CA ARG A 152 -9.59 -16.45 15.65
C ARG A 152 -10.66 -17.53 15.40
N GLU A 153 -11.85 -17.15 15.00
CA GLU A 153 -12.87 -18.09 14.58
C GLU A 153 -12.49 -18.73 13.25
N GLU A 154 -12.69 -20.06 13.16
CA GLU A 154 -12.40 -20.84 11.96
C GLU A 154 -13.70 -21.36 11.34
N LYS A 155 -13.72 -21.35 10.02
CA LYS A 155 -14.78 -21.98 9.22
C LYS A 155 -14.17 -22.84 8.13
N GLN A 156 -14.67 -24.07 8.02
CA GLN A 156 -14.27 -24.99 6.97
C GLN A 156 -15.41 -25.16 5.97
N GLY A 157 -15.06 -25.18 4.69
CA GLY A 157 -16.02 -25.35 3.63
C GLY A 157 -15.39 -25.48 2.24
N ASP A 158 -16.24 -25.52 1.23
CA ASP A 158 -15.81 -25.35 -0.15
C ASP A 158 -15.58 -23.87 -0.50
N LEU A 159 -15.13 -23.59 -1.71
CA LEU A 159 -14.82 -22.19 -2.11
C LEU A 159 -16.05 -21.28 -2.12
N GLU A 160 -17.26 -21.84 -2.29
CA GLU A 160 -18.48 -21.01 -2.22
C GLU A 160 -18.78 -20.58 -0.80
N GLU A 161 -18.59 -21.51 0.16
CA GLU A 161 -18.76 -21.23 1.59
C GLU A 161 -17.70 -20.24 2.07
N ILE A 162 -16.44 -20.43 1.68
CA ILE A 162 -15.34 -19.51 2.00
C ILE A 162 -15.62 -18.12 1.42
N CYS A 163 -16.08 -18.03 0.19
CA CYS A 163 -16.45 -16.78 -0.44
C CYS A 163 -17.51 -16.02 0.35
N ARG A 164 -18.58 -16.69 0.81
CA ARG A 164 -19.64 -16.06 1.64
C ARG A 164 -19.12 -15.55 2.97
N VAL A 165 -18.07 -16.14 3.52
CA VAL A 165 -17.44 -15.70 4.77
C VAL A 165 -16.57 -14.47 4.56
N CYS A 166 -15.86 -14.41 3.42
CA CYS A 166 -14.88 -13.36 3.12
C CYS A 166 -15.49 -12.16 2.37
N ALA A 167 -16.64 -12.35 1.71
CA ALA A 167 -17.33 -11.25 1.00
C ALA A 167 -17.84 -10.20 2.00
N LYS A 168 -17.59 -8.93 1.66
CA LYS A 168 -18.10 -7.75 2.42
C LYS A 168 -19.53 -7.46 2.09
#